data_7fa9bf4da1951cd96285c22f3b04fcf9
#
_entry.id   7fa9bf4da1951cd96285c22f3b04fcf9
#
_cell.length_a   1.000
_cell.length_b   1.000
_cell.length_c   1.000
_cell.angle_alpha   90.00
_cell.angle_beta   90.00
_cell.angle_gamma   90.00
#
_symmetry.space_group_name_H-M   'P 1'
#
loop_
_entity.id
_entity.type
_entity.pdbx_description
1 polymer ?
#
loop_
_entity_poly.entity_id
_entity_poly.type
_entity_poly.pdbx_seq_one_letter_code
_entity_poly.pdbx_strand_id
1 'polypeptide(L)'
;MTRFIDRLRQCRLDGVKKALIERALGAELSHHLGYPPGAEKLGEVSNHRNGATGKTVLTEDGPLRIDIPRDRQGSFEPLLIPKHERRFTGFDDKIVAMYARGMTVREIQGFLAEQYGTEVSLDFFSSVTDAVMTEVTAWQSRPLEAMYPVVFFDALRVKIREDTVVRNKAIYLALGVLPDGTRDILGLWIENTEGAKFWMKVFNDLKTRDVADILIAVTDGLKGMPEALAASIKPIYTAPSRSGHG
;
A
#
# COMPACT_ATOMS: atom_id res chain seq x y z
N MET A 1 -5.47 -33.72 12.60
CA MET A 1 -6.55 -33.93 11.60
C MET A 1 -6.94 -32.64 10.86
N THR A 2 -7.14 -31.54 11.56
CA THR A 2 -7.53 -30.23 10.97
C THR A 2 -6.52 -29.72 9.94
N ARG A 3 -5.22 -29.70 10.23
CA ARG A 3 -4.16 -29.24 9.29
C ARG A 3 -4.08 -30.05 7.98
N PHE A 4 -4.45 -31.32 8.00
CA PHE A 4 -4.47 -32.17 6.80
C PHE A 4 -5.68 -31.82 5.91
N ILE A 5 -6.83 -31.58 6.50
CA ILE A 5 -8.05 -31.18 5.79
C ILE A 5 -7.88 -29.79 5.16
N ASP A 6 -7.25 -28.87 5.88
CA ASP A 6 -6.96 -27.52 5.38
C ASP A 6 -5.98 -27.55 4.20
N ARG A 7 -4.94 -28.40 4.25
CA ARG A 7 -4.03 -28.61 3.10
C ARG A 7 -4.73 -29.21 1.88
N LEU A 8 -5.67 -30.14 2.07
CA LEU A 8 -6.45 -30.70 0.94
C LEU A 8 -7.39 -29.67 0.33
N ARG A 9 -8.04 -28.84 1.14
CA ARG A 9 -8.86 -27.71 0.66
C ARG A 9 -8.03 -26.72 -0.12
N GLN A 10 -6.86 -26.35 0.39
CA GLN A 10 -5.94 -25.43 -0.26
C GLN A 10 -5.48 -25.97 -1.62
N CYS A 11 -5.00 -27.21 -1.67
CA CYS A 11 -4.57 -27.86 -2.92
C CYS A 11 -5.68 -27.93 -3.97
N ARG A 12 -6.95 -28.08 -3.55
CA ARG A 12 -8.11 -28.08 -4.43
C ARG A 12 -8.44 -26.67 -4.97
N LEU A 13 -8.33 -25.66 -4.11
CA LEU A 13 -8.51 -24.25 -4.48
C LEU A 13 -7.40 -23.78 -5.43
N ASP A 14 -6.16 -24.16 -5.18
CA ASP A 14 -5.02 -23.85 -6.05
C ASP A 14 -5.18 -24.47 -7.44
N GLY A 15 -5.69 -25.70 -7.53
CA GLY A 15 -6.00 -26.35 -8.78
C GLY A 15 -7.07 -25.60 -9.59
N VAL A 16 -8.13 -25.12 -8.93
CA VAL A 16 -9.19 -24.33 -9.57
C VAL A 16 -8.66 -22.96 -10.00
N LYS A 17 -7.92 -22.27 -9.13
CA LYS A 17 -7.28 -20.97 -9.44
C LYS A 17 -6.35 -21.11 -10.64
N LYS A 18 -5.47 -22.12 -10.63
CA LYS A 18 -4.57 -22.43 -11.75
C LYS A 18 -5.33 -22.60 -13.05
N ALA A 19 -6.32 -23.49 -13.09
CA ALA A 19 -7.10 -23.77 -14.28
C ALA A 19 -7.83 -22.54 -14.82
N LEU A 20 -8.38 -21.70 -13.94
CA LEU A 20 -9.04 -20.46 -14.33
C LEU A 20 -8.06 -19.45 -14.96
N ILE A 21 -6.91 -19.25 -14.34
CA ILE A 21 -5.86 -18.34 -14.82
C ILE A 21 -5.32 -18.82 -16.18
N GLU A 22 -4.98 -20.10 -16.32
CA GLU A 22 -4.46 -20.67 -17.56
C GLU A 22 -5.50 -20.61 -18.70
N ARG A 23 -6.79 -20.78 -18.37
CA ARG A 23 -7.87 -20.62 -19.33
C ARG A 23 -8.02 -19.16 -19.79
N ALA A 24 -7.90 -18.19 -18.88
CA ALA A 24 -7.95 -16.77 -19.22
C ALA A 24 -6.75 -16.38 -20.11
N LEU A 25 -5.54 -16.80 -19.75
CA LEU A 25 -4.33 -16.59 -20.56
C LEU A 25 -4.45 -17.25 -21.96
N GLY A 26 -5.06 -18.42 -22.04
CA GLY A 26 -5.36 -19.08 -23.30
C GLY A 26 -6.36 -18.30 -24.16
N ALA A 27 -7.35 -17.64 -23.55
CA ALA A 27 -8.29 -16.76 -24.23
C ALA A 27 -7.61 -15.47 -24.72
N GLU A 28 -6.75 -14.85 -23.91
CA GLU A 28 -5.93 -13.70 -24.33
C GLU A 28 -5.05 -14.02 -25.53
N LEU A 29 -4.37 -15.18 -25.52
CA LEU A 29 -3.57 -15.61 -26.67
C LEU A 29 -4.44 -15.88 -27.90
N SER A 30 -5.65 -16.41 -27.73
CA SER A 30 -6.60 -16.63 -28.84
C SER A 30 -7.02 -15.32 -29.48
N HIS A 31 -7.30 -14.31 -28.64
CA HIS A 31 -7.61 -12.96 -29.09
C HIS A 31 -6.43 -12.32 -29.82
N HIS A 32 -5.20 -12.46 -29.27
CA HIS A 32 -3.97 -11.94 -29.88
C HIS A 32 -3.69 -12.55 -31.26
N LEU A 33 -3.90 -13.86 -31.43
CA LEU A 33 -3.65 -14.57 -32.68
C LEU A 33 -4.82 -14.51 -33.68
N GLY A 34 -6.02 -14.11 -33.24
CA GLY A 34 -7.22 -14.05 -34.06
C GLY A 34 -7.93 -15.40 -34.29
N TYR A 35 -7.46 -16.50 -33.66
CA TYR A 35 -8.08 -17.81 -33.77
C TYR A 35 -8.00 -18.62 -32.46
N PRO A 36 -9.02 -19.47 -32.16
CA PRO A 36 -9.02 -20.33 -30.98
C PRO A 36 -8.11 -21.56 -31.15
N PRO A 37 -7.82 -22.31 -30.07
CA PRO A 37 -7.08 -23.56 -30.13
C PRO A 37 -7.82 -24.59 -31.01
N GLY A 38 -7.08 -25.29 -31.88
CA GLY A 38 -7.62 -26.34 -32.75
C GLY A 38 -8.36 -25.87 -34.01
N ALA A 39 -8.53 -24.56 -34.20
CA ALA A 39 -9.08 -24.04 -35.47
C ALA A 39 -8.02 -24.05 -36.58
N GLU A 40 -8.46 -24.23 -37.83
CA GLU A 40 -7.61 -24.05 -39.00
C GLU A 40 -7.11 -22.61 -39.09
N LYS A 41 -5.84 -22.46 -39.44
CA LYS A 41 -5.23 -21.13 -39.66
C LYS A 41 -5.96 -20.41 -40.78
N LEU A 42 -6.38 -19.18 -40.54
CA LEU A 42 -6.67 -18.24 -41.61
C LEU A 42 -5.37 -18.01 -42.40
N GLY A 43 -5.37 -18.26 -43.69
CA GLY A 43 -4.18 -18.41 -44.53
C GLY A 43 -3.14 -17.27 -44.54
N GLU A 44 -3.49 -16.12 -43.99
CA GLU A 44 -2.61 -14.92 -43.91
C GLU A 44 -1.91 -14.72 -42.54
N VAL A 45 -2.22 -15.54 -41.51
CA VAL A 45 -1.66 -15.34 -40.17
C VAL A 45 -0.28 -16.00 -40.05
N SER A 46 0.79 -15.19 -40.02
CA SER A 46 2.17 -15.67 -39.93
C SER A 46 2.55 -16.15 -38.51
N ASN A 47 1.84 -15.68 -37.48
CA ASN A 47 2.11 -16.04 -36.09
C ASN A 47 1.28 -17.26 -35.64
N HIS A 48 1.78 -18.08 -34.75
CA HIS A 48 1.11 -19.25 -34.21
C HIS A 48 1.49 -19.60 -32.79
N ARG A 49 0.69 -20.44 -32.13
CA ARG A 49 0.96 -20.96 -30.78
C ARG A 49 2.28 -21.71 -30.74
N ASN A 50 3.07 -21.46 -29.71
CA ASN A 50 4.40 -22.06 -29.52
C ASN A 50 4.57 -22.62 -28.10
N GLY A 51 3.65 -23.49 -27.69
CA GLY A 51 3.68 -24.10 -26.37
C GLY A 51 3.42 -23.13 -25.22
N ALA A 52 3.89 -23.49 -24.04
CA ALA A 52 3.76 -22.68 -22.82
C ALA A 52 5.07 -22.67 -22.02
N THR A 53 5.24 -21.69 -21.15
CA THR A 53 6.36 -21.58 -20.23
C THR A 53 5.82 -21.57 -18.79
N GLY A 54 6.36 -22.48 -17.95
CA GLY A 54 6.04 -22.52 -16.54
C GLY A 54 6.56 -21.27 -15.82
N LYS A 55 5.71 -20.63 -15.05
CA LYS A 55 6.02 -19.47 -14.22
C LYS A 55 5.42 -19.67 -12.82
N THR A 56 6.18 -19.36 -11.79
CA THR A 56 5.66 -19.32 -10.42
C THR A 56 5.28 -17.89 -10.08
N VAL A 57 4.04 -17.71 -9.65
CA VAL A 57 3.48 -16.42 -9.24
C VAL A 57 3.08 -16.50 -7.78
N LEU A 58 3.44 -15.48 -7.01
CA LEU A 58 3.06 -15.36 -5.61
C LEU A 58 1.62 -14.85 -5.51
N THR A 59 0.77 -15.61 -4.84
CA THR A 59 -0.62 -15.25 -4.55
C THR A 59 -0.79 -15.00 -3.05
N GLU A 60 -1.92 -14.47 -2.65
CA GLU A 60 -2.27 -14.33 -1.24
C GLU A 60 -2.26 -15.66 -0.45
N ASP A 61 -2.44 -16.80 -1.13
CA ASP A 61 -2.44 -18.13 -0.53
C ASP A 61 -1.10 -18.87 -0.65
N GLY A 62 -0.13 -18.29 -1.39
CA GLY A 62 1.20 -18.85 -1.60
C GLY A 62 1.65 -18.91 -3.07
N PRO A 63 2.76 -19.58 -3.35
CA PRO A 63 3.29 -19.71 -4.69
C PRO A 63 2.41 -20.64 -5.54
N LEU A 64 1.94 -20.12 -6.67
CA LEU A 64 1.14 -20.87 -7.65
C LEU A 64 1.94 -21.04 -8.94
N ARG A 65 2.18 -22.28 -9.34
CA ARG A 65 2.83 -22.58 -10.62
C ARG A 65 1.78 -22.67 -11.74
N ILE A 66 1.92 -21.78 -12.71
CA ILE A 66 1.04 -21.66 -13.88
C ILE A 66 1.84 -21.81 -15.18
N ASP A 67 1.16 -22.24 -16.23
CA ASP A 67 1.72 -22.35 -17.57
C ASP A 67 1.21 -21.19 -18.45
N ILE A 68 2.12 -20.27 -18.81
CA ILE A 68 1.82 -19.10 -19.64
C ILE A 68 2.00 -19.50 -21.11
N PRO A 69 0.94 -19.42 -21.93
CA PRO A 69 1.04 -19.77 -23.35
C PRO A 69 1.89 -18.75 -24.10
N ARG A 70 2.53 -19.18 -25.17
CA ARG A 70 3.41 -18.35 -26.01
C ARG A 70 3.02 -18.43 -27.47
N ASP A 71 3.32 -17.39 -28.19
CA ASP A 71 3.33 -17.34 -29.65
C ASP A 71 4.77 -17.56 -30.20
N ARG A 72 4.89 -17.87 -31.47
CA ARG A 72 6.18 -18.13 -32.11
C ARG A 72 7.02 -16.86 -32.28
N GLN A 73 6.39 -15.72 -32.53
CA GLN A 73 7.06 -14.45 -32.73
C GLN A 73 7.45 -13.77 -31.40
N GLY A 74 6.96 -14.26 -30.26
CA GLY A 74 7.23 -13.68 -28.95
C GLY A 74 6.54 -12.32 -28.70
N SER A 75 5.59 -11.96 -29.55
CA SER A 75 4.85 -10.69 -29.52
C SER A 75 3.69 -10.68 -28.53
N PHE A 76 3.27 -11.85 -28.06
CA PHE A 76 2.18 -11.95 -27.07
C PHE A 76 2.63 -11.42 -25.70
N GLU A 77 1.91 -10.44 -25.20
CA GLU A 77 2.06 -9.90 -23.84
C GLU A 77 0.79 -10.11 -23.06
N PRO A 78 0.77 -11.06 -22.09
CA PRO A 78 -0.39 -11.30 -21.26
C PRO A 78 -0.74 -10.06 -20.43
N LEU A 79 -2.01 -9.68 -20.40
CA LEU A 79 -2.54 -8.60 -19.57
C LEU A 79 -2.76 -9.07 -18.14
N LEU A 80 -3.26 -10.30 -17.97
CA LEU A 80 -3.57 -10.84 -16.64
C LEU A 80 -2.33 -11.07 -15.79
N ILE A 81 -1.22 -11.49 -16.41
CA ILE A 81 0.07 -11.71 -15.74
C ILE A 81 1.19 -11.26 -16.68
N PRO A 82 1.60 -10.00 -16.62
CA PRO A 82 2.69 -9.45 -17.42
C PRO A 82 3.99 -10.27 -17.32
N LYS A 83 4.82 -10.26 -18.36
CA LYS A 83 6.02 -11.11 -18.44
C LYS A 83 6.95 -11.01 -17.25
N HIS A 84 7.10 -9.80 -16.70
CA HIS A 84 8.01 -9.52 -15.59
C HIS A 84 7.37 -9.60 -14.20
N GLU A 85 6.05 -9.69 -14.13
CA GLU A 85 5.34 -9.74 -12.86
C GLU A 85 5.29 -11.18 -12.31
N ARG A 86 5.72 -11.35 -11.07
CA ARG A 86 5.77 -12.64 -10.38
C ARG A 86 4.86 -12.72 -9.16
N ARG A 87 3.95 -11.74 -8.99
CA ARG A 87 3.08 -11.62 -7.84
C ARG A 87 1.73 -11.04 -8.22
N PHE A 88 0.71 -11.42 -7.48
CA PHE A 88 -0.59 -10.76 -7.50
C PHE A 88 -0.64 -9.66 -6.43
N THR A 89 -1.42 -8.62 -6.68
CA THR A 89 -1.56 -7.41 -5.84
C THR A 89 -1.86 -7.72 -4.37
N GLY A 90 -2.69 -8.71 -4.07
CA GLY A 90 -3.04 -9.09 -2.70
C GLY A 90 -1.89 -9.64 -1.85
N PHE A 91 -0.76 -10.04 -2.46
CA PHE A 91 0.42 -10.46 -1.71
C PHE A 91 1.18 -9.27 -1.13
N ASP A 92 1.24 -8.17 -1.87
CA ASP A 92 1.86 -6.93 -1.41
C ASP A 92 1.10 -6.35 -0.21
N ASP A 93 -0.23 -6.39 -0.23
CA ASP A 93 -1.09 -5.95 0.88
C ASP A 93 -0.81 -6.72 2.18
N LYS A 94 -0.51 -8.01 2.09
CA LYS A 94 -0.11 -8.81 3.26
C LYS A 94 1.23 -8.37 3.84
N ILE A 95 2.20 -8.05 2.98
CA ILE A 95 3.50 -7.52 3.42
C ILE A 95 3.28 -6.19 4.15
N VAL A 96 2.50 -5.28 3.56
CA VAL A 96 2.17 -3.99 4.16
C VAL A 96 1.46 -4.19 5.52
N ALA A 97 0.50 -5.12 5.59
CA ALA A 97 -0.20 -5.42 6.84
C ALA A 97 0.72 -5.99 7.93
N MET A 98 1.73 -6.79 7.58
CA MET A 98 2.73 -7.28 8.52
C MET A 98 3.65 -6.15 9.00
N TYR A 99 4.07 -5.25 8.11
CA TYR A 99 4.80 -4.02 8.48
C TYR A 99 4.00 -3.14 9.43
N ALA A 100 2.72 -2.91 9.13
CA ALA A 100 1.83 -2.11 9.96
C ALA A 100 1.64 -2.69 11.37
N ARG A 101 1.87 -4.00 11.55
CA ARG A 101 1.89 -4.67 12.87
C ARG A 101 3.26 -4.59 13.57
N GLY A 102 4.23 -3.90 12.99
CA GLY A 102 5.56 -3.69 13.56
C GLY A 102 6.56 -4.82 13.31
N MET A 103 6.26 -5.76 12.40
CA MET A 103 7.20 -6.83 12.04
C MET A 103 8.39 -6.27 11.26
N THR A 104 9.57 -6.73 11.59
CA THR A 104 10.79 -6.43 10.82
C THR A 104 10.84 -7.22 9.52
N VAL A 105 11.65 -6.75 8.55
CA VAL A 105 11.86 -7.46 7.26
C VAL A 105 12.26 -8.92 7.50
N ARG A 106 13.14 -9.19 8.47
CA ARG A 106 13.60 -10.55 8.78
C ARG A 106 12.49 -11.45 9.33
N GLU A 107 11.63 -10.91 10.19
CA GLU A 107 10.47 -11.63 10.71
C GLU A 107 9.47 -11.93 9.62
N ILE A 108 9.23 -10.98 8.70
CA ILE A 108 8.37 -11.18 7.54
C ILE A 108 8.96 -12.24 6.61
N GLN A 109 10.26 -12.20 6.31
CA GLN A 109 10.95 -13.24 5.53
C GLN A 109 10.81 -14.62 6.16
N GLY A 110 11.05 -14.73 7.48
CA GLY A 110 10.88 -15.98 8.22
C GLY A 110 9.45 -16.50 8.16
N PHE A 111 8.47 -15.63 8.36
CA PHE A 111 7.05 -15.98 8.27
C PHE A 111 6.67 -16.48 6.87
N LEU A 112 7.13 -15.80 5.82
CA LEU A 112 6.84 -16.19 4.43
C LEU A 112 7.51 -17.53 4.07
N ALA A 113 8.74 -17.77 4.52
CA ALA A 113 9.43 -19.03 4.32
C ALA A 113 8.72 -20.19 5.05
N GLU A 114 8.26 -19.99 6.29
CA GLU A 114 7.55 -21.01 7.06
C GLU A 114 6.15 -21.31 6.50
N GLN A 115 5.38 -20.28 6.17
CA GLN A 115 3.99 -20.44 5.77
C GLN A 115 3.84 -20.82 4.30
N TYR A 116 4.68 -20.27 3.45
CA TYR A 116 4.54 -20.38 1.99
C TYR A 116 5.71 -21.10 1.32
N GLY A 117 6.76 -21.47 2.06
CA GLY A 117 7.97 -22.11 1.49
C GLY A 117 8.68 -21.20 0.47
N THR A 118 8.55 -19.89 0.58
CA THR A 118 9.05 -18.92 -0.39
C THR A 118 10.06 -18.00 0.26
N GLU A 119 11.27 -17.97 -0.31
CA GLU A 119 12.28 -16.96 0.04
C GLU A 119 12.02 -15.68 -0.77
N VAL A 120 11.97 -14.57 -0.07
CA VAL A 120 11.71 -13.25 -0.63
C VAL A 120 12.94 -12.37 -0.46
N SER A 121 13.42 -11.75 -1.54
CA SER A 121 14.60 -10.90 -1.52
C SER A 121 14.35 -9.55 -0.83
N LEU A 122 15.42 -8.88 -0.39
CA LEU A 122 15.34 -7.52 0.15
C LEU A 122 14.83 -6.52 -0.89
N ASP A 123 15.24 -6.67 -2.16
CA ASP A 123 14.77 -5.81 -3.27
C ASP A 123 13.26 -5.90 -3.47
N PHE A 124 12.69 -7.08 -3.20
CA PHE A 124 11.25 -7.26 -3.21
C PHE A 124 10.57 -6.37 -2.16
N PHE A 125 11.07 -6.36 -0.92
CA PHE A 125 10.51 -5.49 0.13
C PHE A 125 10.63 -4.01 -0.25
N SER A 126 11.76 -3.60 -0.82
CA SER A 126 11.93 -2.23 -1.32
C SER A 126 10.86 -1.90 -2.36
N SER A 127 10.59 -2.78 -3.31
CA SER A 127 9.57 -2.54 -4.35
C SER A 127 8.14 -2.43 -3.78
N VAL A 128 7.82 -3.20 -2.74
CA VAL A 128 6.51 -3.10 -2.05
C VAL A 128 6.41 -1.77 -1.30
N THR A 129 7.46 -1.37 -0.57
CA THR A 129 7.47 -0.10 0.17
C THR A 129 7.45 1.11 -0.76
N ASP A 130 8.11 1.06 -1.91
CA ASP A 130 8.10 2.14 -2.91
C ASP A 130 6.69 2.34 -3.50
N ALA A 131 5.96 1.26 -3.77
CA ALA A 131 4.57 1.33 -4.21
C ALA A 131 3.68 2.01 -3.16
N VAL A 132 3.82 1.60 -1.88
CA VAL A 132 3.10 2.21 -0.75
C VAL A 132 3.46 3.68 -0.59
N MET A 133 4.72 4.07 -0.77
CA MET A 133 5.15 5.47 -0.68
C MET A 133 4.46 6.36 -1.72
N THR A 134 4.18 5.84 -2.90
CA THR A 134 3.41 6.55 -3.93
C THR A 134 1.98 6.82 -3.45
N GLU A 135 1.31 5.81 -2.89
CA GLU A 135 -0.04 5.94 -2.33
C GLU A 135 -0.07 6.88 -1.11
N VAL A 136 0.91 6.77 -0.21
CA VAL A 136 1.05 7.68 0.95
C VAL A 136 1.23 9.12 0.49
N THR A 137 2.04 9.36 -0.55
CA THR A 137 2.24 10.70 -1.10
C THR A 137 0.96 11.26 -1.69
N ALA A 138 0.23 10.45 -2.48
CA ALA A 138 -1.06 10.84 -3.03
C ALA A 138 -2.10 11.13 -1.92
N TRP A 139 -2.13 10.27 -0.89
CA TRP A 139 -2.99 10.47 0.28
C TRP A 139 -2.63 11.74 1.05
N GLN A 140 -1.33 12.00 1.29
CA GLN A 140 -0.85 13.18 2.01
C GLN A 140 -1.15 14.48 1.26
N SER A 141 -1.21 14.46 -0.07
CA SER A 141 -1.48 15.62 -0.92
C SER A 141 -2.94 15.78 -1.35
N ARG A 142 -3.83 14.88 -0.92
CA ARG A 142 -5.25 14.93 -1.32
C ARG A 142 -5.93 16.21 -0.83
N PRO A 143 -6.93 16.73 -1.55
CA PRO A 143 -7.80 17.80 -1.07
C PRO A 143 -8.49 17.40 0.25
N LEU A 144 -8.71 18.36 1.11
CA LEU A 144 -9.38 18.21 2.39
C LEU A 144 -10.69 19.00 2.38
N GLU A 145 -11.52 18.80 3.42
CA GLU A 145 -12.71 19.62 3.60
C GLU A 145 -12.35 21.06 3.99
N ALA A 146 -13.14 22.01 3.52
CA ALA A 146 -12.87 23.42 3.75
C ALA A 146 -12.99 23.82 5.24
N MET A 147 -13.77 23.07 6.04
CA MET A 147 -14.02 23.38 7.46
C MET A 147 -14.04 22.13 8.31
N TYR A 148 -13.29 22.19 9.43
CA TYR A 148 -13.29 21.17 10.47
C TYR A 148 -13.77 21.77 11.80
N PRO A 149 -14.88 21.27 12.39
CA PRO A 149 -15.32 21.68 13.72
C PRO A 149 -14.28 21.48 14.81
N VAL A 150 -13.56 20.36 14.76
CA VAL A 150 -12.50 20.06 15.72
C VAL A 150 -11.31 19.44 15.01
N VAL A 151 -10.10 19.91 15.32
CA VAL A 151 -8.85 19.26 14.91
C VAL A 151 -7.97 19.02 16.12
N PHE A 152 -7.56 17.78 16.30
CA PHE A 152 -6.58 17.36 17.30
C PHE A 152 -5.20 17.35 16.67
N PHE A 153 -4.24 17.99 17.34
CA PHE A 153 -2.84 17.95 16.97
C PHE A 153 -2.06 17.22 18.07
N ASP A 154 -1.33 16.19 17.69
CA ASP A 154 -0.57 15.33 18.59
C ASP A 154 0.83 15.05 18.05
N ALA A 155 1.74 14.63 18.91
CA ALA A 155 3.12 14.29 18.56
C ALA A 155 3.52 12.94 19.18
N LEU A 156 3.82 11.98 18.30
CA LEU A 156 4.33 10.67 18.69
C LEU A 156 5.86 10.64 18.57
N ARG A 157 6.57 10.25 19.63
CA ARG A 157 8.02 10.06 19.58
C ARG A 157 8.35 8.63 19.16
N VAL A 158 9.07 8.49 18.06
CA VAL A 158 9.45 7.19 17.48
C VAL A 158 10.96 7.12 17.24
N LYS A 159 11.48 5.89 17.27
CA LYS A 159 12.88 5.62 16.92
C LYS A 159 12.94 5.26 15.43
N ILE A 160 13.55 6.13 14.64
CA ILE A 160 13.74 5.91 13.19
C ILE A 160 15.23 5.65 12.94
N ARG A 161 15.52 4.62 12.15
CA ARG A 161 16.88 4.35 11.70
C ARG A 161 17.11 5.09 10.37
N GLU A 162 18.07 6.01 10.38
CA GLU A 162 18.59 6.69 9.20
C GLU A 162 20.09 6.47 9.13
N ASP A 163 20.59 6.11 7.97
CA ASP A 163 22.03 5.91 7.72
C ASP A 163 22.73 5.07 8.82
N THR A 164 22.12 3.93 9.17
CA THR A 164 22.57 3.02 10.24
C THR A 164 22.49 3.56 11.68
N VAL A 165 22.12 4.83 11.87
CA VAL A 165 21.97 5.47 13.19
C VAL A 165 20.49 5.51 13.57
N VAL A 166 20.18 5.11 14.82
CA VAL A 166 18.84 5.22 15.38
C VAL A 166 18.68 6.61 16.01
N ARG A 167 17.73 7.40 15.51
CA ARG A 167 17.40 8.74 16.01
C ARG A 167 15.97 8.76 16.55
N ASN A 168 15.77 9.50 17.64
CA ASN A 168 14.43 9.81 18.11
C ASN A 168 13.87 10.95 17.26
N LYS A 169 12.78 10.69 16.55
CA LYS A 169 12.04 11.70 15.79
C LYS A 169 10.62 11.85 16.31
N ALA A 170 10.06 13.03 16.12
CA ALA A 170 8.64 13.25 16.36
C ALA A 170 7.88 13.11 15.05
N ILE A 171 6.79 12.33 15.10
CA ILE A 171 5.76 12.28 14.06
C ILE A 171 4.59 13.10 14.59
N TYR A 172 4.26 14.16 13.88
CA TYR A 172 3.15 15.04 14.20
C TYR A 172 1.93 14.59 13.38
N LEU A 173 0.79 14.51 14.05
CA LEU A 173 -0.48 14.04 13.51
C LEU A 173 -1.50 15.18 13.62
N ALA A 174 -2.29 15.40 12.59
CA ALA A 174 -3.53 16.17 12.64
C ALA A 174 -4.72 15.27 12.37
N LEU A 175 -5.65 15.17 13.33
CA LEU A 175 -6.89 14.41 13.24
C LEU A 175 -8.08 15.39 13.23
N GLY A 176 -8.76 15.50 12.09
CA GLY A 176 -9.98 16.29 11.95
C GLY A 176 -11.22 15.49 12.33
N VAL A 177 -12.21 16.19 12.84
CA VAL A 177 -13.57 15.67 13.07
C VAL A 177 -14.53 16.49 12.22
N LEU A 178 -15.29 15.84 11.35
CA LEU A 178 -16.30 16.44 10.50
C LEU A 178 -17.61 16.70 11.24
N PRO A 179 -18.54 17.50 10.70
CA PRO A 179 -19.82 17.80 11.37
C PRO A 179 -20.69 16.57 11.65
N ASP A 180 -20.54 15.50 10.89
CA ASP A 180 -21.23 14.22 11.08
C ASP A 180 -20.57 13.31 12.12
N GLY A 181 -19.46 13.75 12.72
CA GLY A 181 -18.65 12.99 13.68
C GLY A 181 -17.60 12.06 13.03
N THR A 182 -17.54 12.00 11.73
CA THR A 182 -16.50 11.24 11.01
C THR A 182 -15.11 11.79 11.33
N ARG A 183 -14.15 10.90 11.56
CA ARG A 183 -12.76 11.26 11.84
C ARG A 183 -11.91 11.05 10.59
N ASP A 184 -11.09 12.04 10.28
CA ASP A 184 -10.17 12.00 9.15
C ASP A 184 -8.76 12.40 9.61
N ILE A 185 -7.75 11.64 9.19
CA ILE A 185 -6.36 11.98 9.42
C ILE A 185 -5.94 12.98 8.33
N LEU A 186 -5.76 14.22 8.69
CA LEU A 186 -5.47 15.30 7.75
C LEU A 186 -4.05 15.22 7.20
N GLY A 187 -3.11 14.72 8.01
CA GLY A 187 -1.73 14.53 7.59
C GLY A 187 -0.82 14.03 8.70
N LEU A 188 0.39 13.62 8.27
CA LEU A 188 1.49 13.17 9.09
C LEU A 188 2.75 13.95 8.68
N TRP A 189 3.45 14.54 9.63
CA TRP A 189 4.69 15.27 9.37
C TRP A 189 5.79 14.77 10.29
N ILE A 190 6.98 14.56 9.75
CA ILE A 190 8.15 14.11 10.49
C ILE A 190 9.13 15.26 10.55
N GLU A 191 9.52 15.68 11.76
CA GLU A 191 10.49 16.75 11.95
C GLU A 191 11.37 16.46 13.16
N ASN A 192 12.61 16.94 13.09
CA ASN A 192 13.57 16.80 14.18
C ASN A 192 13.38 17.84 15.29
N THR A 193 12.86 19.03 14.92
CA THR A 193 12.76 20.18 15.81
C THR A 193 11.35 20.77 15.76
N GLU A 194 10.69 20.73 16.89
CA GLU A 194 9.40 21.38 17.08
C GLU A 194 9.58 22.91 17.27
N GLY A 195 8.69 23.69 16.66
CA GLY A 195 8.68 25.14 16.82
C GLY A 195 7.71 25.85 15.88
N ALA A 196 7.48 27.13 16.08
CA ALA A 196 6.53 27.92 15.31
C ALA A 196 6.74 27.83 13.78
N LYS A 197 8.00 27.79 13.33
CA LYS A 197 8.34 27.67 11.90
C LYS A 197 7.90 26.34 11.29
N PHE A 198 7.99 25.24 12.04
CA PHE A 198 7.49 23.94 11.64
C PHE A 198 5.96 23.96 11.54
N TRP A 199 5.28 24.47 12.56
CA TRP A 199 3.81 24.54 12.57
C TRP A 199 3.25 25.45 11.47
N MET A 200 3.97 26.52 11.12
CA MET A 200 3.63 27.34 9.93
C MET A 200 3.64 26.53 8.66
N LYS A 201 4.60 25.60 8.47
CA LYS A 201 4.62 24.70 7.31
C LYS A 201 3.39 23.76 7.32
N VAL A 202 3.07 23.19 8.48
CA VAL A 202 1.89 22.30 8.65
C VAL A 202 0.60 23.04 8.29
N PHE A 203 0.39 24.25 8.82
CA PHE A 203 -0.82 25.01 8.52
C PHE A 203 -0.88 25.50 7.06
N ASN A 204 0.25 25.83 6.45
CA ASN A 204 0.31 26.16 5.05
C ASN A 204 -0.01 24.94 4.16
N ASP A 205 0.48 23.74 4.53
CA ASP A 205 0.13 22.51 3.87
C ASP A 205 -1.38 22.25 3.94
N LEU A 206 -2.00 22.35 5.11
CA LEU A 206 -3.44 22.20 5.26
C LEU A 206 -4.22 23.21 4.41
N LYS A 207 -3.77 24.48 4.35
CA LYS A 207 -4.38 25.52 3.49
C LYS A 207 -4.26 25.21 2.00
N THR A 208 -3.11 24.73 1.55
CA THR A 208 -2.91 24.37 0.13
C THR A 208 -3.77 23.18 -0.28
N ARG A 209 -4.29 22.46 0.69
CA ARG A 209 -5.21 21.32 0.54
C ARG A 209 -6.67 21.69 0.89
N ASP A 210 -7.03 22.96 0.73
CA ASP A 210 -8.36 23.54 0.84
C ASP A 210 -8.90 23.77 2.28
N VAL A 211 -8.15 23.50 3.35
CA VAL A 211 -8.60 23.81 4.71
C VAL A 211 -8.65 25.33 4.91
N ALA A 212 -9.83 25.90 4.98
CA ALA A 212 -10.06 27.33 5.22
C ALA A 212 -10.23 27.63 6.71
N ASP A 213 -11.02 26.81 7.43
CA ASP A 213 -11.41 27.05 8.82
C ASP A 213 -11.24 25.83 9.73
N ILE A 214 -10.77 26.10 10.94
CA ILE A 214 -10.77 25.16 12.10
C ILE A 214 -11.45 25.89 13.24
N LEU A 215 -12.57 25.37 13.76
CA LEU A 215 -13.29 26.06 14.83
C LEU A 215 -12.63 25.82 16.19
N ILE A 216 -12.25 24.58 16.48
CA ILE A 216 -11.59 24.21 17.73
C ILE A 216 -10.30 23.45 17.42
N ALA A 217 -9.17 23.98 17.84
CA ALA A 217 -7.89 23.28 17.79
C ALA A 217 -7.56 22.71 19.18
N VAL A 218 -7.38 21.40 19.27
CA VAL A 218 -6.98 20.71 20.50
C VAL A 218 -5.51 20.34 20.40
N THR A 219 -4.71 20.74 21.38
CA THR A 219 -3.26 20.52 21.38
C THR A 219 -2.76 20.21 22.78
N ASP A 220 -1.74 19.36 22.90
CA ASP A 220 -1.09 19.02 24.18
C ASP A 220 0.33 19.59 24.24
N GLY A 221 0.41 20.85 24.65
CA GLY A 221 1.69 21.50 24.96
C GLY A 221 2.68 21.59 23.80
N LEU A 222 2.21 21.56 22.55
CA LEU A 222 3.05 21.60 21.35
C LEU A 222 3.72 22.98 21.23
N LYS A 223 5.04 22.98 21.24
CA LYS A 223 5.85 24.20 21.32
C LYS A 223 5.77 25.02 20.03
N GLY A 224 5.39 26.29 20.15
CA GLY A 224 5.29 27.23 19.03
C GLY A 224 4.06 27.02 18.13
N MET A 225 3.20 26.05 18.45
CA MET A 225 1.99 25.78 17.69
C MET A 225 0.93 26.88 17.89
N PRO A 226 0.65 27.38 19.12
CA PRO A 226 -0.36 28.43 19.31
C PRO A 226 -0.06 29.70 18.53
N GLU A 227 1.21 30.11 18.47
CA GLU A 227 1.67 31.29 17.75
C GLU A 227 1.50 31.11 16.24
N ALA A 228 1.87 29.95 15.71
CA ALA A 228 1.73 29.62 14.29
C ALA A 228 0.25 29.52 13.88
N LEU A 229 -0.58 28.94 14.75
CA LEU A 229 -2.02 28.81 14.52
C LEU A 229 -2.70 30.19 14.45
N ALA A 230 -2.40 31.08 15.40
CA ALA A 230 -2.95 32.44 15.42
C ALA A 230 -2.54 33.26 14.18
N ALA A 231 -1.37 32.97 13.61
CA ALA A 231 -0.88 33.64 12.40
C ALA A 231 -1.45 33.06 11.10
N SER A 232 -1.95 31.82 11.11
CA SER A 232 -2.34 31.10 9.90
C SER A 232 -3.86 30.86 9.80
N ILE A 233 -4.39 30.01 10.68
CA ILE A 233 -5.80 29.65 10.75
C ILE A 233 -6.24 30.09 12.14
N LYS A 234 -7.15 31.07 12.25
CA LYS A 234 -7.60 31.58 13.54
C LYS A 234 -8.76 30.75 14.07
N PRO A 235 -8.53 29.74 14.91
CA PRO A 235 -9.62 28.98 15.50
C PRO A 235 -10.43 29.88 16.45
N ILE A 236 -11.69 29.57 16.60
CA ILE A 236 -12.57 30.24 17.57
C ILE A 236 -12.10 29.91 19.00
N TYR A 237 -11.58 28.66 19.20
CA TYR A 237 -11.11 28.20 20.50
C TYR A 237 -9.91 27.25 20.38
N THR A 238 -8.93 27.40 21.26
CA THR A 238 -7.82 26.44 21.41
C THR A 238 -7.93 25.75 22.77
N ALA A 239 -8.13 24.44 22.78
CA ALA A 239 -8.27 23.64 23.98
C ALA A 239 -7.00 22.81 24.26
N PRO A 240 -6.53 22.71 25.53
CA PRO A 240 -5.52 21.73 25.90
C PRO A 240 -6.10 20.32 25.81
N SER A 241 -5.38 19.33 25.26
CA SER A 241 -5.76 17.95 25.39
C SER A 241 -5.61 17.54 26.86
N ARG A 242 -6.60 16.90 27.44
CA ARG A 242 -6.43 16.25 28.76
C ARG A 242 -5.61 14.99 28.53
N SER A 243 -4.33 15.00 28.89
CA SER A 243 -3.54 13.78 29.02
C SER A 243 -4.25 12.86 30.03
N GLY A 244 -4.89 11.82 29.51
CA GLY A 244 -5.44 10.75 30.35
C GLY A 244 -4.28 10.02 31.02
N HIS A 245 -3.96 10.40 32.25
CA HIS A 245 -3.19 9.55 33.13
C HIS A 245 -4.16 8.48 33.64
N GLY A 246 -4.01 7.28 33.13
CA GLY A 246 -4.68 6.07 33.59
C GLY A 246 -3.79 4.88 33.26
#